data_c8bb62032d998fca523640300201505a
#
_entry.id   c8bb62032d998fca523640300201505a
#
_cell.length_a   1.000
_cell.length_b   1.000
_cell.length_c   1.000
_cell.angle_alpha   90.00
_cell.angle_beta   90.00
_cell.angle_gamma   90.00
#
_symmetry.space_group_name_H-M   'P 1'
#
loop_
_entity.id
_entity.type
_entity.pdbx_description
1 polymer ?
#
loop_
_entity_poly.entity_id
_entity_poly.type
_entity_poly.pdbx_seq_one_letter_code
_entity_poly.pdbx_strand_id
1 'polypeptide(L)'
;MTPTITAFEHSPDHGRGLARDMRVRWALEEVGQPYEVRLVSFTAMKEPAHRALHPFGQIPTYVEDDLTLFESGAIVFHIAQSHAGLLPDDANARARAITWMFAALNTVESPILDLVTARFIEGDKSWAEQRLPLVKDRIRNRLGELSVRLGDADWLDGAFSAGDLMM
;
A
#
# COMPACT_ATOMS: atom_id res chain seq x y z
N MET A 1 -18.26 8.69 -12.22
CA MET A 1 -19.09 7.72 -11.41
C MET A 1 -18.39 7.52 -10.07
N THR A 2 -19.09 7.02 -9.04
CA THR A 2 -18.43 6.72 -7.73
C THR A 2 -17.59 5.45 -7.87
N PRO A 3 -16.28 5.48 -7.63
CA PRO A 3 -15.45 4.30 -7.73
C PRO A 3 -15.77 3.26 -6.66
N THR A 4 -15.59 2.00 -6.99
CA THR A 4 -15.71 0.87 -6.05
C THR A 4 -14.34 0.26 -5.81
N ILE A 5 -13.97 0.12 -4.54
CA ILE A 5 -12.73 -0.58 -4.14
C ILE A 5 -13.06 -1.91 -3.44
N THR A 6 -12.17 -2.89 -3.53
CA THR A 6 -12.30 -4.12 -2.75
C THR A 6 -11.45 -4.08 -1.48
N ALA A 7 -12.01 -4.63 -0.40
CA ALA A 7 -11.35 -4.79 0.89
C ALA A 7 -11.67 -6.17 1.48
N PHE A 8 -10.93 -6.57 2.52
CA PHE A 8 -11.23 -7.80 3.23
C PHE A 8 -12.57 -7.73 3.98
N GLU A 9 -13.40 -8.77 3.85
CA GLU A 9 -14.55 -8.99 4.73
C GLU A 9 -14.11 -9.18 6.19
N HIS A 10 -13.03 -9.95 6.39
CA HIS A 10 -12.38 -10.15 7.67
C HIS A 10 -10.89 -9.92 7.50
N SER A 11 -10.42 -8.75 7.93
CA SER A 11 -9.00 -8.41 7.79
C SER A 11 -8.11 -9.25 8.71
N PRO A 12 -6.99 -9.81 8.21
CA PRO A 12 -6.05 -10.60 9.02
C PRO A 12 -5.42 -9.81 10.17
N ASP A 13 -5.40 -8.49 10.07
CA ASP A 13 -4.87 -7.59 11.08
C ASP A 13 -5.88 -7.20 12.16
N HIS A 14 -7.08 -7.81 12.14
CA HIS A 14 -8.18 -7.51 13.05
C HIS A 14 -8.61 -6.02 13.04
N GLY A 15 -8.58 -5.40 11.87
CA GLY A 15 -9.02 -4.02 11.67
C GLY A 15 -8.03 -2.95 12.16
N ARG A 16 -6.73 -3.29 12.28
CA ARG A 16 -5.68 -2.34 12.68
C ARG A 16 -5.24 -1.38 11.58
N GLY A 17 -5.83 -1.49 10.40
CA GLY A 17 -5.55 -0.58 9.29
C GLY A 17 -4.27 -0.89 8.52
N LEU A 18 -3.73 -2.11 8.64
CA LEU A 18 -2.51 -2.53 7.95
C LEU A 18 -2.77 -3.18 6.59
N ALA A 19 -4.04 -3.42 6.24
CA ALA A 19 -4.40 -3.93 4.92
C ALA A 19 -4.19 -2.86 3.84
N ARG A 20 -3.75 -3.28 2.65
CA ARG A 20 -3.32 -2.36 1.59
C ARG A 20 -4.43 -1.49 0.99
N ASP A 21 -5.70 -1.89 1.14
CA ASP A 21 -6.83 -1.05 0.76
C ASP A 21 -6.89 0.25 1.57
N MET A 22 -6.30 0.30 2.75
CA MET A 22 -6.25 1.52 3.58
C MET A 22 -5.49 2.66 2.90
N ARG A 23 -4.45 2.37 2.13
CA ARG A 23 -3.75 3.39 1.32
C ARG A 23 -4.67 4.02 0.28
N VAL A 24 -5.48 3.19 -0.37
CA VAL A 24 -6.44 3.65 -1.39
C VAL A 24 -7.56 4.45 -0.73
N ARG A 25 -8.09 3.98 0.40
CA ARG A 25 -9.10 4.73 1.17
C ARG A 25 -8.56 6.08 1.60
N TRP A 26 -7.37 6.11 2.18
CA TRP A 26 -6.74 7.35 2.59
C TRP A 26 -6.56 8.31 1.42
N ALA A 27 -6.09 7.84 0.26
CA ALA A 27 -5.97 8.68 -0.92
C ALA A 27 -7.31 9.27 -1.38
N LEU A 28 -8.39 8.47 -1.37
CA LEU A 28 -9.72 8.94 -1.73
C LEU A 28 -10.28 9.97 -0.73
N GLU A 29 -10.06 9.76 0.58
CA GLU A 29 -10.44 10.72 1.62
C GLU A 29 -9.67 12.04 1.49
N GLU A 30 -8.35 12.00 1.26
CA GLU A 30 -7.52 13.20 1.11
C GLU A 30 -7.97 14.08 -0.07
N VAL A 31 -8.42 13.47 -1.15
CA VAL A 31 -8.91 14.21 -2.32
C VAL A 31 -10.42 14.50 -2.26
N GLY A 32 -11.11 14.06 -1.20
CA GLY A 32 -12.54 14.26 -1.03
C GLY A 32 -13.40 13.50 -2.05
N GLN A 33 -12.90 12.39 -2.63
CA GLN A 33 -13.61 11.57 -3.60
C GLN A 33 -14.47 10.52 -2.89
N PRO A 34 -15.82 10.57 -2.98
CA PRO A 34 -16.68 9.51 -2.48
C PRO A 34 -16.41 8.19 -3.19
N TYR A 35 -16.48 7.08 -2.45
CA TYR A 35 -16.24 5.73 -2.97
C TYR A 35 -17.12 4.68 -2.28
N GLU A 36 -17.27 3.53 -2.92
CA GLU A 36 -17.93 2.36 -2.36
C GLU A 36 -16.91 1.28 -2.02
N VAL A 37 -17.21 0.47 -0.98
CA VAL A 37 -16.36 -0.64 -0.57
C VAL A 37 -17.09 -1.96 -0.77
N ARG A 38 -16.55 -2.82 -1.62
CA ARG A 38 -16.98 -4.20 -1.78
C ARG A 38 -16.11 -5.13 -0.95
N LEU A 39 -16.70 -5.74 0.07
CA LEU A 39 -16.02 -6.71 0.91
C LEU A 39 -15.86 -8.05 0.19
N VAL A 40 -14.68 -8.68 0.32
CA VAL A 40 -14.34 -9.96 -0.27
C VAL A 40 -13.70 -10.89 0.76
N SER A 41 -14.15 -12.13 0.79
CA SER A 41 -13.52 -13.18 1.60
C SER A 41 -12.23 -13.71 0.94
N PHE A 42 -11.38 -14.39 1.70
CA PHE A 42 -10.19 -15.06 1.16
C PHE A 42 -10.51 -16.06 0.06
N THR A 43 -11.64 -16.77 0.19
CA THR A 43 -12.11 -17.71 -0.84
C THR A 43 -12.55 -16.98 -2.09
N ALA A 44 -13.39 -15.95 -1.94
CA ALA A 44 -13.90 -15.17 -3.06
C ALA A 44 -12.79 -14.49 -3.88
N MET A 45 -11.67 -14.09 -3.24
CA MET A 45 -10.51 -13.54 -3.97
C MET A 45 -9.87 -14.56 -4.95
N LYS A 46 -10.07 -15.85 -4.77
CA LYS A 46 -9.50 -16.89 -5.64
C LYS A 46 -10.44 -17.31 -6.76
N GLU A 47 -11.69 -16.85 -6.72
CA GLU A 47 -12.69 -17.14 -7.74
C GLU A 47 -12.42 -16.39 -9.06
N PRO A 48 -12.85 -16.95 -10.21
CA PRO A 48 -12.64 -16.33 -11.52
C PRO A 48 -13.18 -14.90 -11.61
N ALA A 49 -14.30 -14.61 -10.96
CA ALA A 49 -14.91 -13.28 -10.97
C ALA A 49 -14.00 -12.21 -10.35
N HIS A 50 -13.32 -12.52 -9.24
CA HIS A 50 -12.35 -11.58 -8.64
C HIS A 50 -11.03 -11.56 -9.40
N ARG A 51 -10.57 -12.71 -9.89
CA ARG A 51 -9.34 -12.80 -10.70
C ARG A 51 -9.43 -12.05 -12.03
N ALA A 52 -10.62 -11.84 -12.56
CA ALA A 52 -10.82 -10.95 -13.71
C ALA A 52 -10.51 -9.48 -13.39
N LEU A 53 -10.64 -9.05 -12.11
CA LEU A 53 -10.30 -7.71 -11.64
C LEU A 53 -8.85 -7.64 -11.14
N HIS A 54 -8.35 -8.71 -10.53
CA HIS A 54 -7.01 -8.80 -9.96
C HIS A 54 -6.39 -10.16 -10.27
N PRO A 55 -5.50 -10.28 -11.26
CA PRO A 55 -5.01 -11.59 -11.76
C PRO A 55 -4.32 -12.43 -10.69
N PHE A 56 -3.72 -11.80 -9.66
CA PHE A 56 -3.08 -12.51 -8.54
C PHE A 56 -4.05 -12.87 -7.40
N GLY A 57 -5.35 -12.51 -7.54
CA GLY A 57 -6.38 -12.81 -6.53
C GLY A 57 -6.08 -12.18 -5.17
N GLN A 58 -5.83 -10.87 -5.17
CA GLN A 58 -5.53 -10.05 -3.99
C GLN A 58 -6.49 -8.85 -3.92
N ILE A 59 -6.39 -8.06 -2.87
CA ILE A 59 -7.01 -6.75 -2.70
C ILE A 59 -5.90 -5.68 -2.54
N PRO A 60 -6.18 -4.41 -2.80
CA PRO A 60 -7.40 -3.83 -3.35
C PRO A 60 -7.51 -3.97 -4.88
N THR A 61 -8.72 -3.89 -5.39
CA THR A 61 -9.02 -3.49 -6.76
C THR A 61 -9.73 -2.13 -6.74
N TYR A 62 -9.67 -1.41 -7.83
CA TYR A 62 -10.40 -0.17 -8.08
C TYR A 62 -11.17 -0.30 -9.39
N VAL A 63 -12.45 0.01 -9.38
CA VAL A 63 -13.30 -0.03 -10.57
C VAL A 63 -14.07 1.28 -10.66
N GLU A 64 -13.91 2.00 -11.77
CA GLU A 64 -14.63 3.20 -12.11
C GLU A 64 -14.94 3.20 -13.60
N ASP A 65 -16.22 3.22 -13.94
CA ASP A 65 -16.70 3.07 -15.34
C ASP A 65 -16.08 1.82 -16.00
N ASP A 66 -15.37 1.99 -17.11
CA ASP A 66 -14.66 0.90 -17.83
C ASP A 66 -13.26 0.65 -17.31
N LEU A 67 -12.77 1.48 -16.35
CA LEU A 67 -11.44 1.33 -15.80
C LEU A 67 -11.43 0.33 -14.65
N THR A 68 -10.54 -0.66 -14.75
CA THR A 68 -10.23 -1.57 -13.65
C THR A 68 -8.73 -1.53 -13.35
N LEU A 69 -8.38 -1.24 -12.10
CA LEU A 69 -6.99 -1.21 -11.64
C LEU A 69 -6.80 -2.19 -10.48
N PHE A 70 -5.58 -2.67 -10.37
CA PHE A 70 -5.05 -3.40 -9.22
C PHE A 70 -3.65 -2.86 -8.88
N GLU A 71 -3.03 -3.31 -7.79
CA GLU A 71 -1.88 -2.71 -7.13
C GLU A 71 -2.21 -1.39 -6.41
N SER A 72 -2.08 -1.39 -5.08
CA SER A 72 -2.41 -0.21 -4.26
C SER A 72 -1.65 1.04 -4.69
N GLY A 73 -0.38 0.89 -5.10
CA GLY A 73 0.42 2.01 -5.59
C GLY A 73 -0.06 2.56 -6.93
N ALA A 74 -0.48 1.69 -7.86
CA ALA A 74 -1.03 2.12 -9.14
C ALA A 74 -2.37 2.85 -8.95
N ILE A 75 -3.22 2.34 -8.04
CA ILE A 75 -4.50 2.95 -7.71
C ILE A 75 -4.30 4.34 -7.07
N VAL A 76 -3.42 4.43 -6.05
CA VAL A 76 -3.09 5.72 -5.41
C VAL A 76 -2.49 6.69 -6.41
N PHE A 77 -1.63 6.23 -7.31
CA PHE A 77 -1.07 7.07 -8.37
C PHE A 77 -2.14 7.59 -9.33
N HIS A 78 -3.09 6.75 -9.75
CA HIS A 78 -4.21 7.15 -10.59
C HIS A 78 -5.06 8.23 -9.90
N ILE A 79 -5.42 8.04 -8.63
CA ILE A 79 -6.17 9.02 -7.83
C ILE A 79 -5.39 10.33 -7.75
N ALA A 80 -4.10 10.28 -7.46
CA ALA A 80 -3.23 11.43 -7.31
C ALA A 80 -3.00 12.20 -8.63
N GLN A 81 -3.09 11.54 -9.78
CA GLN A 81 -3.05 12.19 -11.09
C GLN A 81 -4.37 12.85 -11.47
N SER A 82 -5.49 12.28 -11.02
CA SER A 82 -6.85 12.72 -11.40
C SER A 82 -7.35 13.85 -10.49
N HIS A 83 -6.73 14.05 -9.32
CA HIS A 83 -7.15 15.01 -8.31
C HIS A 83 -5.96 15.84 -7.81
N ALA A 84 -6.22 17.07 -7.39
CA ALA A 84 -5.21 17.90 -6.73
C ALA A 84 -4.94 17.43 -5.29
N GLY A 85 -3.76 17.77 -4.74
CA GLY A 85 -3.42 17.60 -3.33
C GLY A 85 -2.43 16.47 -3.02
N LEU A 86 -2.35 15.43 -3.85
CA LEU A 86 -1.46 14.29 -3.61
C LEU A 86 -0.18 14.29 -4.45
N LEU A 87 -0.16 15.02 -5.57
CA LEU A 87 1.06 15.22 -6.39
C LEU A 87 1.32 16.70 -6.59
N PRO A 88 2.58 17.16 -6.40
CA PRO A 88 2.97 18.53 -6.72
C PRO A 88 2.79 18.87 -8.21
N ASP A 89 2.54 20.15 -8.50
CA ASP A 89 2.47 20.65 -9.89
C ASP A 89 3.85 20.76 -10.54
N ASP A 90 4.89 21.09 -9.74
CA ASP A 90 6.27 21.11 -10.23
C ASP A 90 6.74 19.73 -10.66
N ALA A 91 7.26 19.63 -11.88
CA ALA A 91 7.63 18.36 -12.49
C ALA A 91 8.71 17.58 -11.70
N ASN A 92 9.68 18.29 -11.11
CA ASN A 92 10.76 17.65 -10.36
C ASN A 92 10.24 17.19 -8.98
N ALA A 93 9.44 17.99 -8.30
CA ALA A 93 8.81 17.61 -7.04
C ALA A 93 7.85 16.43 -7.25
N ARG A 94 7.06 16.44 -8.33
CA ARG A 94 6.21 15.30 -8.74
C ARG A 94 7.02 14.03 -8.96
N ALA A 95 8.15 14.11 -9.66
CA ALA A 95 9.03 12.96 -9.89
C ALA A 95 9.58 12.40 -8.56
N ARG A 96 9.94 13.28 -7.61
CA ARG A 96 10.40 12.85 -6.28
C ARG A 96 9.28 12.20 -5.46
N ALA A 97 8.06 12.75 -5.48
CA ALA A 97 6.90 12.13 -4.82
C ALA A 97 6.64 10.71 -5.36
N ILE A 98 6.66 10.53 -6.68
CA ILE A 98 6.55 9.21 -7.33
C ILE A 98 7.70 8.29 -6.92
N THR A 99 8.93 8.81 -6.83
CA THR A 99 10.08 8.03 -6.34
C THR A 99 9.82 7.48 -4.93
N TRP A 100 9.24 8.29 -4.04
CA TRP A 100 8.87 7.85 -2.69
C TRP A 100 7.75 6.82 -2.68
N MET A 101 6.77 6.91 -3.56
CA MET A 101 5.75 5.87 -3.72
C MET A 101 6.38 4.50 -4.06
N PHE A 102 7.32 4.47 -5.01
CA PHE A 102 8.02 3.24 -5.37
C PHE A 102 8.97 2.78 -4.26
N ALA A 103 9.63 3.69 -3.56
CA ALA A 103 10.48 3.36 -2.42
C ALA A 103 9.67 2.72 -1.28
N ALA A 104 8.46 3.21 -1.02
CA ALA A 104 7.55 2.63 -0.03
C ALA A 104 7.27 1.15 -0.34
N LEU A 105 6.87 0.85 -1.57
CA LEU A 105 6.51 -0.52 -1.99
C LEU A 105 7.71 -1.47 -2.10
N ASN A 106 8.78 -1.01 -2.77
CA ASN A 106 9.88 -1.90 -3.12
C ASN A 106 10.97 -1.97 -2.06
N THR A 107 11.19 -0.86 -1.34
CA THR A 107 12.35 -0.71 -0.46
C THR A 107 11.99 -0.84 1.01
N VAL A 108 10.89 -0.22 1.43
CA VAL A 108 10.49 -0.19 2.85
C VAL A 108 9.53 -1.32 3.19
N GLU A 109 8.50 -1.55 2.39
CA GLU A 109 7.51 -2.60 2.66
C GLU A 109 8.08 -4.02 2.55
N SER A 110 8.99 -4.28 1.59
CA SER A 110 9.52 -5.62 1.34
C SER A 110 10.07 -6.33 2.59
N PRO A 111 10.96 -5.73 3.39
CA PRO A 111 11.43 -6.38 4.63
C PRO A 111 10.33 -6.51 5.70
N ILE A 112 9.30 -5.66 5.68
CA ILE A 112 8.15 -5.78 6.59
C ILE A 112 7.30 -7.00 6.21
N LEU A 113 7.08 -7.22 4.92
CA LEU A 113 6.40 -8.43 4.42
C LEU A 113 7.20 -9.71 4.71
N ASP A 114 8.53 -9.65 4.66
CA ASP A 114 9.39 -10.76 5.10
C ASP A 114 9.14 -11.14 6.56
N LEU A 115 8.87 -10.18 7.45
CA LEU A 115 8.52 -10.46 8.83
C LEU A 115 7.16 -11.14 8.96
N VAL A 116 6.17 -10.70 8.18
CA VAL A 116 4.85 -11.34 8.13
C VAL A 116 4.98 -12.78 7.67
N THR A 117 5.73 -13.01 6.59
CA THR A 117 6.00 -14.35 6.06
C THR A 117 6.71 -15.23 7.12
N ALA A 118 7.78 -14.72 7.72
CA ALA A 118 8.56 -15.46 8.71
C ALA A 118 7.74 -15.84 9.97
N ARG A 119 6.76 -15.00 10.36
CA ARG A 119 5.95 -15.26 11.56
C ARG A 119 4.72 -16.10 11.30
N PHE A 120 4.00 -15.86 10.22
CA PHE A 120 2.67 -16.41 9.99
C PHE A 120 2.64 -17.54 8.97
N ILE A 121 3.61 -17.59 8.04
CA ILE A 121 3.66 -18.61 7.00
C ILE A 121 4.73 -19.65 7.31
N GLU A 122 5.86 -19.22 7.81
CA GLU A 122 7.04 -20.06 8.05
C GLU A 122 7.31 -20.36 9.54
N GLY A 123 6.44 -19.89 10.43
CA GLY A 123 6.63 -19.95 11.88
C GLY A 123 6.72 -21.37 12.46
N ASP A 124 6.21 -22.37 11.74
CA ASP A 124 6.29 -23.81 12.06
C ASP A 124 7.58 -24.49 11.58
N LYS A 125 8.43 -23.81 10.83
CA LYS A 125 9.65 -24.36 10.27
C LYS A 125 10.79 -24.36 11.31
N SER A 126 11.60 -25.42 11.32
CA SER A 126 12.71 -25.59 12.25
C SER A 126 13.76 -24.46 12.23
N TRP A 127 13.83 -23.71 11.14
CA TRP A 127 14.76 -22.60 10.95
C TRP A 127 14.12 -21.21 11.20
N ALA A 128 12.82 -21.15 11.51
CA ALA A 128 12.08 -19.88 11.65
C ALA A 128 12.69 -18.95 12.71
N GLU A 129 13.03 -19.49 13.88
CA GLU A 129 13.64 -18.71 14.96
C GLU A 129 14.99 -18.10 14.58
N GLN A 130 15.78 -18.79 13.75
CA GLN A 130 17.09 -18.30 13.29
C GLN A 130 16.96 -17.19 12.26
N ARG A 131 15.87 -17.18 11.48
CA ARG A 131 15.60 -16.16 10.46
C ARG A 131 15.11 -14.83 11.06
N LEU A 132 14.33 -14.88 12.13
CA LEU A 132 13.68 -13.70 12.71
C LEU A 132 14.63 -12.56 13.08
N PRO A 133 15.80 -12.77 13.72
CA PRO A 133 16.75 -11.69 14.00
C PRO A 133 17.20 -10.95 12.73
N LEU A 134 17.56 -11.69 11.68
CA LEU A 134 18.03 -11.14 10.42
C LEU A 134 16.95 -10.28 9.73
N VAL A 135 15.71 -10.74 9.73
CA VAL A 135 14.58 -9.98 9.17
C VAL A 135 14.34 -8.70 9.97
N LYS A 136 14.35 -8.79 11.31
CA LYS A 136 14.18 -7.62 12.18
C LYS A 136 15.29 -6.59 11.99
N ASP A 137 16.54 -7.03 11.82
CA ASP A 137 17.67 -6.13 11.60
C ASP A 137 17.57 -5.41 10.25
N ARG A 138 17.11 -6.09 9.19
CA ARG A 138 16.81 -5.46 7.90
C ARG A 138 15.76 -4.37 8.05
N ILE A 139 14.69 -4.63 8.79
CA ILE A 139 13.63 -3.62 9.04
C ILE A 139 14.21 -2.43 9.81
N ARG A 140 14.94 -2.68 10.91
CA ARG A 140 15.55 -1.60 11.71
C ARG A 140 16.47 -0.72 10.87
N ASN A 141 17.32 -1.34 10.05
CA ASN A 141 18.23 -0.61 9.18
C ASN A 141 17.44 0.24 8.18
N ARG A 142 16.43 -0.31 7.53
CA ARG A 142 15.63 0.40 6.55
C ARG A 142 14.84 1.56 7.16
N LEU A 143 14.20 1.33 8.30
CA LEU A 143 13.48 2.39 9.02
C LEU A 143 14.45 3.44 9.59
N GLY A 144 15.66 3.05 10.00
CA GLY A 144 16.72 3.97 10.42
C GLY A 144 17.16 4.90 9.29
N GLU A 145 17.39 4.36 8.09
CA GLU A 145 17.71 5.14 6.89
C GLU A 145 16.58 6.13 6.53
N LEU A 146 15.33 5.67 6.60
CA LEU A 146 14.15 6.53 6.38
C LEU A 146 14.05 7.63 7.45
N SER A 147 14.28 7.30 8.72
CA SER A 147 14.28 8.25 9.83
C SER A 147 15.36 9.33 9.65
N VAL A 148 16.56 8.95 9.24
CA VAL A 148 17.65 9.90 8.93
C VAL A 148 17.24 10.82 7.76
N ARG A 149 16.58 10.28 6.74
CA ARG A 149 16.11 11.08 5.59
C ARG A 149 15.03 12.07 5.99
N LEU A 150 14.09 11.66 6.83
CA LEU A 150 13.02 12.53 7.32
C LEU A 150 13.57 13.63 8.25
N GLY A 151 14.49 13.25 9.16
CA GLY A 151 15.04 14.19 10.16
C GLY A 151 13.93 14.78 11.02
N ASP A 152 13.96 16.11 11.16
CA ASP A 152 12.96 16.89 11.89
C ASP A 152 11.84 17.45 10.96
N ALA A 153 11.78 17.02 9.69
CA ALA A 153 10.77 17.46 8.75
C ALA A 153 9.45 16.71 8.95
N ASP A 154 8.32 17.38 8.69
CA ASP A 154 7.00 16.75 8.74
C ASP A 154 6.78 15.76 7.59
N TRP A 155 7.41 16.00 6.42
CA TRP A 155 7.20 15.25 5.19
C TRP A 155 8.51 14.95 4.47
N LEU A 156 8.54 13.87 3.69
CA LEU A 156 9.76 13.36 3.03
C LEU A 156 10.38 14.33 2.00
N ASP A 157 9.56 15.17 1.38
CA ASP A 157 9.98 16.13 0.34
C ASP A 157 9.39 17.54 0.54
N GLY A 158 9.24 17.98 1.78
CA GLY A 158 8.86 19.34 2.16
C GLY A 158 7.35 19.58 2.28
N ALA A 159 6.51 18.88 1.54
CA ALA A 159 5.06 18.94 1.64
C ALA A 159 4.46 17.53 1.55
N PHE A 160 3.28 17.34 2.16
CA PHE A 160 2.56 16.08 2.08
C PHE A 160 2.29 15.69 0.62
N SER A 161 2.48 14.43 0.31
CA SER A 161 2.30 13.88 -1.03
C SER A 161 1.88 12.41 -0.99
N ALA A 162 1.53 11.86 -2.15
CA ALA A 162 1.29 10.43 -2.31
C ALA A 162 2.51 9.57 -1.89
N GLY A 163 3.72 10.14 -1.90
CA GLY A 163 4.92 9.49 -1.38
C GLY A 163 4.85 9.23 0.12
N ASP A 164 4.39 10.22 0.90
CA ASP A 164 4.21 10.12 2.35
C ASP A 164 3.04 9.19 2.69
N LEU A 165 1.93 9.32 1.97
CA LEU A 165 0.76 8.46 2.12
C LEU A 165 1.08 6.97 1.92
N MET A 166 1.93 6.65 0.96
CA MET A 166 2.33 5.27 0.66
C MET A 166 3.31 4.69 1.67
N MET A 167 4.09 5.55 2.37
CA MET A 167 5.13 5.17 3.33
C MET A 167 4.55 4.71 4.65
#